data_774666b3237ada58877233abf899adf2
#
_entry.id   774666b3237ada58877233abf899adf2
#
_cell.length_a   1.000
_cell.length_b   1.000
_cell.length_c   1.000
_cell.angle_alpha   90.00
_cell.angle_beta   90.00
_cell.angle_gamma   90.00
#
_symmetry.space_group_name_H-M   'P 1'
#
loop_
_entity.id
_entity.type
_entity.pdbx_description
1 polymer ?
#
loop_
_entity_poly.entity_id
_entity_poly.type
_entity_poly.pdbx_seq_one_letter_code
_entity_poly.pdbx_strand_id
1 'polypeptide(L)'
;MKRTALKIGYIGTNFHGFQRQPDLRTVEEELIYHLRKLDYIDDLKKSRFRIAGRTDAGVHSLGNVISFQSEKEVRVNEINNSLPDDIQILASAPVRYAFKPRYAQMRQYRYLLFHDLDVDKMRQCAEIFKGTHNFTNFTKRYQKTTTRTIDDIIINKVELNDYHKREFPNLHGTLTPIFVDIYGESFLWNMVRKMMRAFIDVATDRMSLEEVERLLNPAEDEPRAYIKVTDPDYLILMDIQYDGIKFRYDDYACERFRRNLVDSLTDLQRKYAIRESMIKSLNDLHEF
;
A
#
# COMPACT_ATOMS: atom_id res chain seq x y z
N MET A 1 4.07 -26.46 -18.72
CA MET A 1 3.88 -25.11 -18.06
C MET A 1 3.57 -25.26 -16.59
N LYS A 2 4.35 -24.62 -15.72
CA LYS A 2 4.07 -24.50 -14.27
C LYS A 2 3.45 -23.15 -14.01
N ARG A 3 2.53 -23.05 -13.04
CA ARG A 3 1.94 -21.78 -12.61
C ARG A 3 2.57 -21.31 -11.31
N THR A 4 3.05 -20.08 -11.30
CA THR A 4 3.73 -19.48 -10.15
C THR A 4 3.01 -18.20 -9.74
N ALA A 5 2.87 -17.97 -8.44
CA ALA A 5 2.49 -16.69 -7.86
C ALA A 5 3.74 -16.02 -7.27
N LEU A 6 3.87 -14.71 -7.46
CA LEU A 6 4.96 -13.90 -6.96
C LEU A 6 4.42 -12.80 -6.06
N LYS A 7 5.01 -12.61 -4.87
CA LYS A 7 4.81 -11.44 -4.02
C LYS A 7 5.78 -10.35 -4.41
N ILE A 8 5.27 -9.10 -4.48
CA ILE A 8 5.98 -7.97 -5.03
C ILE A 8 5.99 -6.82 -4.03
N GLY A 9 7.20 -6.31 -3.74
CA GLY A 9 7.42 -5.03 -3.11
C GLY A 9 7.67 -3.94 -4.14
N TYR A 10 7.16 -2.73 -3.91
CA TYR A 10 7.49 -1.56 -4.71
C TYR A 10 7.30 -0.25 -3.95
N ILE A 11 8.12 0.75 -4.33
CA ILE A 11 7.99 2.15 -3.91
C ILE A 11 7.08 2.83 -4.92
N GLY A 12 5.86 3.21 -4.52
CA GLY A 12 4.81 3.69 -5.42
C GLY A 12 5.01 5.09 -5.97
N THR A 13 5.87 5.91 -5.36
CA THR A 13 6.02 7.35 -5.62
C THR A 13 6.27 7.68 -7.10
N ASN A 14 7.04 6.84 -7.81
CA ASN A 14 7.39 7.07 -9.21
C ASN A 14 6.47 6.35 -10.21
N PHE A 15 5.37 5.74 -9.72
CA PHE A 15 4.43 5.01 -10.56
C PHE A 15 3.08 5.68 -10.66
N HIS A 16 2.51 5.68 -11.85
CA HIS A 16 1.12 6.11 -12.10
C HIS A 16 0.12 5.01 -11.71
N GLY A 17 0.41 4.31 -10.60
CA GLY A 17 -0.36 3.21 -10.06
C GLY A 17 0.10 1.85 -10.57
N PHE A 18 -0.65 0.82 -10.17
CA PHE A 18 -0.31 -0.55 -10.53
C PHE A 18 -0.68 -0.88 -11.97
N GLN A 19 -1.93 -0.58 -12.37
CA GLN A 19 -2.49 -1.02 -13.65
C GLN A 19 -1.87 -0.25 -14.82
N ARG A 20 -1.56 -0.97 -15.91
CA ARG A 20 -1.07 -0.39 -17.17
C ARG A 20 -1.99 0.71 -17.69
N GLN A 21 -1.36 1.79 -18.14
CA GLN A 21 -1.97 2.95 -18.80
C GLN A 21 -1.09 3.34 -19.98
N PRO A 22 -1.66 3.83 -21.09
CA PRO A 22 -0.86 4.32 -22.21
C PRO A 22 0.11 5.40 -21.76
N ASP A 23 1.35 5.32 -22.22
CA ASP A 23 2.41 6.33 -22.06
C ASP A 23 2.77 6.68 -20.60
N LEU A 24 2.36 5.86 -19.64
CA LEU A 24 2.63 6.08 -18.22
C LEU A 24 3.37 4.89 -17.61
N ARG A 25 4.39 5.19 -16.80
CA ARG A 25 5.13 4.19 -16.05
C ARG A 25 4.24 3.58 -14.96
N THR A 26 4.00 2.29 -15.01
CA THR A 26 3.17 1.56 -14.05
C THR A 26 3.84 0.26 -13.61
N VAL A 27 3.49 -0.23 -12.41
CA VAL A 27 4.09 -1.46 -11.87
C VAL A 27 3.81 -2.67 -12.77
N GLU A 28 2.58 -2.81 -13.29
CA GLU A 28 2.20 -3.91 -14.18
C GLU A 28 2.98 -3.88 -15.51
N GLU A 29 3.24 -2.69 -16.07
CA GLU A 29 3.99 -2.56 -17.32
C GLU A 29 5.44 -2.97 -17.14
N GLU A 30 6.11 -2.48 -16.11
CA GLU A 30 7.49 -2.88 -15.78
C GLU A 30 7.60 -4.40 -15.60
N LEU A 31 6.70 -5.01 -14.81
CA LEU A 31 6.70 -6.46 -14.60
C LEU A 31 6.54 -7.23 -15.89
N ILE A 32 5.60 -6.83 -16.76
CA ILE A 32 5.35 -7.50 -18.04
C ILE A 32 6.54 -7.33 -18.97
N TYR A 33 7.12 -6.13 -19.06
CA TYR A 33 8.29 -5.87 -19.89
C TYR A 33 9.46 -6.77 -19.50
N HIS A 34 9.81 -6.83 -18.21
CA HIS A 34 10.93 -7.63 -17.73
C HIS A 34 10.68 -9.15 -17.79
N LEU A 35 9.46 -9.60 -17.53
CA LEU A 35 9.09 -11.01 -17.68
C LEU A 35 9.15 -11.47 -19.16
N ARG A 36 8.79 -10.60 -20.11
CA ARG A 36 8.95 -10.86 -21.55
C ARG A 36 10.41 -10.88 -21.97
N LYS A 37 11.19 -9.87 -21.54
CA LYS A 37 12.62 -9.77 -21.83
C LYS A 37 13.41 -11.00 -21.39
N LEU A 38 12.93 -11.69 -20.36
CA LEU A 38 13.54 -12.89 -19.80
C LEU A 38 12.86 -14.19 -20.28
N ASP A 39 11.95 -14.14 -21.26
CA ASP A 39 11.23 -15.27 -21.84
C ASP A 39 10.39 -16.08 -20.82
N TYR A 40 9.96 -15.45 -19.73
CA TYR A 40 9.01 -16.07 -18.80
C TYR A 40 7.58 -16.06 -19.32
N ILE A 41 7.21 -15.01 -20.04
CA ILE A 41 5.91 -14.84 -20.67
C ILE A 41 6.09 -14.26 -22.08
N ASP A 42 5.23 -14.64 -23.02
CA ASP A 42 5.11 -14.05 -24.35
C ASP A 42 3.76 -13.33 -24.45
N ASP A 43 2.69 -14.08 -24.53
CA ASP A 43 1.32 -13.58 -24.57
C ASP A 43 0.66 -13.66 -23.20
N LEU A 44 0.04 -12.55 -22.75
CA LEU A 44 -0.57 -12.46 -21.40
C LEU A 44 -1.77 -13.40 -21.23
N LYS A 45 -2.51 -13.71 -22.30
CA LYS A 45 -3.65 -14.63 -22.24
C LYS A 45 -3.16 -16.06 -22.15
N LYS A 46 -2.18 -16.44 -22.99
CA LYS A 46 -1.57 -17.78 -22.98
C LYS A 46 -0.86 -18.05 -21.66
N SER A 47 -0.07 -17.08 -21.18
CA SER A 47 0.62 -17.16 -19.88
C SER A 47 -0.31 -16.98 -18.69
N ARG A 48 -1.60 -16.71 -18.91
CA ARG A 48 -2.59 -16.48 -17.85
C ARG A 48 -2.11 -15.48 -16.79
N PHE A 49 -1.45 -14.42 -17.24
CA PHE A 49 -1.02 -13.36 -16.34
C PHE A 49 -2.22 -12.76 -15.59
N ARG A 50 -2.15 -12.71 -14.27
CA ARG A 50 -3.20 -12.21 -13.40
C ARG A 50 -2.60 -11.44 -12.24
N ILE A 51 -3.33 -10.43 -11.75
CA ILE A 51 -2.98 -9.57 -10.63
C ILE A 51 -3.97 -9.75 -9.48
N ALA A 52 -3.52 -9.54 -8.25
CA ALA A 52 -4.35 -9.63 -7.05
C ALA A 52 -5.13 -8.35 -6.78
N GLY A 53 -4.46 -7.21 -6.84
CA GLY A 53 -5.02 -5.91 -6.55
C GLY A 53 -4.38 -4.80 -7.37
N ARG A 54 -5.11 -3.71 -7.53
CA ARG A 54 -4.63 -2.47 -8.13
C ARG A 54 -4.43 -1.47 -7.01
N THR A 55 -3.26 -0.87 -6.96
CA THR A 55 -2.99 0.28 -6.10
C THR A 55 -3.05 1.56 -6.92
N ASP A 56 -3.47 2.66 -6.30
CA ASP A 56 -3.46 3.98 -6.91
C ASP A 56 -2.03 4.48 -7.13
N ALA A 57 -1.87 5.55 -7.93
CA ALA A 57 -0.60 6.25 -8.06
C ALA A 57 -0.08 6.69 -6.68
N GLY A 58 1.20 6.53 -6.41
CA GLY A 58 1.85 6.84 -5.14
C GLY A 58 1.78 5.73 -4.08
N VAL A 59 0.79 4.82 -4.12
CA VAL A 59 0.63 3.76 -3.11
C VAL A 59 1.73 2.72 -3.20
N HIS A 60 2.37 2.43 -2.07
CA HIS A 60 3.45 1.45 -1.94
C HIS A 60 2.93 0.03 -1.71
N SER A 61 3.81 -0.96 -1.83
CA SER A 61 3.48 -2.34 -1.47
C SER A 61 4.69 -3.12 -0.96
N LEU A 62 4.42 -4.07 -0.06
CA LEU A 62 5.32 -5.17 0.31
C LEU A 62 4.72 -6.55 -0.01
N GLY A 63 3.45 -6.61 -0.42
CA GLY A 63 2.73 -7.88 -0.53
C GLY A 63 1.75 -8.01 -1.68
N ASN A 64 1.81 -7.16 -2.73
CA ASN A 64 0.95 -7.36 -3.89
C ASN A 64 1.33 -8.66 -4.62
N VAL A 65 0.37 -9.28 -5.30
CA VAL A 65 0.58 -10.59 -5.91
C VAL A 65 0.22 -10.58 -7.38
N ILE A 66 1.13 -11.12 -8.20
CA ILE A 66 0.83 -11.54 -9.58
C ILE A 66 0.92 -13.06 -9.69
N SER A 67 0.33 -13.63 -10.73
CA SER A 67 0.55 -15.02 -11.10
C SER A 67 0.57 -15.19 -12.62
N PHE A 68 1.38 -16.11 -13.10
CA PHE A 68 1.46 -16.47 -14.51
C PHE A 68 1.88 -17.93 -14.70
N GLN A 69 1.76 -18.42 -15.93
CA GLN A 69 2.28 -19.70 -16.35
C GLN A 69 3.54 -19.49 -17.19
N SER A 70 4.56 -20.31 -16.93
CA SER A 70 5.79 -20.35 -17.69
C SER A 70 6.22 -21.78 -17.99
N GLU A 71 6.88 -21.99 -19.11
CA GLU A 71 7.61 -23.22 -19.39
C GLU A 71 8.96 -23.23 -18.70
N LYS A 72 9.59 -22.06 -18.63
CA LYS A 72 10.84 -21.81 -17.91
C LYS A 72 10.60 -21.86 -16.41
N GLU A 73 11.52 -22.45 -15.67
CA GLU A 73 11.51 -22.41 -14.21
C GLU A 73 11.71 -20.97 -13.72
N VAL A 74 10.81 -20.50 -12.86
CA VAL A 74 10.84 -19.13 -12.36
C VAL A 74 11.96 -18.97 -11.32
N ARG A 75 12.92 -18.09 -11.61
CA ARG A 75 14.04 -17.75 -10.74
C ARG A 75 13.90 -16.30 -10.28
N VAL A 76 13.58 -16.11 -8.99
CA VAL A 76 13.32 -14.79 -8.41
C VAL A 76 14.48 -13.83 -8.65
N ASN A 77 15.71 -14.25 -8.41
CA ASN A 77 16.88 -13.38 -8.53
C ASN A 77 17.21 -13.01 -9.99
N GLU A 78 16.89 -13.88 -10.97
CA GLU A 78 17.02 -13.54 -12.39
C GLU A 78 16.07 -12.41 -12.79
N ILE A 79 14.82 -12.47 -12.31
CA ILE A 79 13.83 -11.41 -12.55
C ILE A 79 14.28 -10.12 -11.86
N ASN A 80 14.67 -10.20 -10.60
CA ASN A 80 15.08 -9.05 -9.81
C ASN A 80 16.32 -8.33 -10.38
N ASN A 81 17.24 -9.06 -11.02
CA ASN A 81 18.41 -8.45 -11.66
C ASN A 81 18.03 -7.64 -12.91
N SER A 82 16.89 -7.88 -13.48
CA SER A 82 16.37 -7.14 -14.63
C SER A 82 15.46 -5.96 -14.21
N LEU A 83 14.76 -6.07 -13.07
CA LEU A 83 13.83 -5.07 -12.56
C LEU A 83 14.56 -3.81 -12.09
N PRO A 84 13.92 -2.63 -12.17
CA PRO A 84 14.41 -1.41 -11.55
C PRO A 84 14.38 -1.51 -10.01
N ASP A 85 15.18 -0.67 -9.34
CA ASP A 85 15.40 -0.74 -7.89
C ASP A 85 14.16 -0.45 -7.03
N ASP A 86 13.16 0.20 -7.61
CA ASP A 86 11.89 0.51 -6.95
C ASP A 86 10.82 -0.59 -7.08
N ILE A 87 11.14 -1.72 -7.73
CA ILE A 87 10.32 -2.96 -7.76
C ILE A 87 11.18 -4.17 -7.43
N GLN A 88 10.66 -5.05 -6.57
CA GLN A 88 11.33 -6.29 -6.18
C GLN A 88 10.34 -7.44 -6.02
N ILE A 89 10.66 -8.61 -6.56
CA ILE A 89 9.97 -9.86 -6.21
C ILE A 89 10.55 -10.33 -4.87
N LEU A 90 9.71 -10.45 -3.85
CA LEU A 90 10.12 -10.80 -2.49
C LEU A 90 9.93 -12.28 -2.18
N ALA A 91 8.90 -12.90 -2.76
CA ALA A 91 8.56 -14.29 -2.50
C ALA A 91 7.88 -14.94 -3.70
N SER A 92 7.92 -16.27 -3.73
CA SER A 92 7.24 -17.08 -4.75
C SER A 92 6.50 -18.26 -4.14
N ALA A 93 5.46 -18.72 -4.83
CA ALA A 93 4.74 -19.94 -4.49
C ALA A 93 4.30 -20.67 -5.75
N PRO A 94 4.44 -22.01 -5.83
CA PRO A 94 3.76 -22.80 -6.83
C PRO A 94 2.26 -22.79 -6.57
N VAL A 95 1.46 -22.59 -7.61
CA VAL A 95 0.01 -22.51 -7.46
C VAL A 95 -0.71 -23.38 -8.46
N ARG A 96 -1.93 -23.83 -8.13
CA ARG A 96 -2.76 -24.62 -9.03
C ARG A 96 -3.16 -23.81 -10.27
N TYR A 97 -3.43 -24.52 -11.38
CA TYR A 97 -3.87 -23.93 -12.64
C TYR A 97 -5.06 -22.96 -12.48
N ALA A 98 -6.03 -23.30 -11.63
CA ALA A 98 -7.22 -22.49 -11.38
C ALA A 98 -7.01 -21.29 -10.46
N PHE A 99 -5.81 -21.11 -9.90
CA PHE A 99 -5.53 -20.01 -8.97
C PHE A 99 -5.81 -18.64 -9.60
N LYS A 100 -6.53 -17.83 -8.85
CA LYS A 100 -6.88 -16.46 -9.23
C LYS A 100 -6.47 -15.52 -8.08
N PRO A 101 -5.37 -14.76 -8.21
CA PRO A 101 -4.85 -13.91 -7.12
C PRO A 101 -5.84 -12.84 -6.66
N ARG A 102 -6.84 -12.50 -7.47
CA ARG A 102 -7.91 -11.60 -7.08
C ARG A 102 -8.73 -12.08 -5.86
N TYR A 103 -8.89 -13.38 -5.69
CA TYR A 103 -9.67 -13.98 -4.59
C TYR A 103 -8.73 -14.31 -3.43
N ALA A 104 -8.36 -13.29 -2.69
CA ALA A 104 -7.57 -13.42 -1.48
C ALA A 104 -8.47 -13.70 -0.28
N GLN A 105 -7.92 -14.34 0.73
CA GLN A 105 -8.56 -14.52 2.02
C GLN A 105 -8.50 -13.22 2.83
N MET A 106 -7.36 -12.54 2.78
CA MET A 106 -7.14 -11.32 3.54
C MET A 106 -6.17 -10.39 2.81
N ARG A 107 -6.40 -9.09 2.96
CA ARG A 107 -5.47 -8.01 2.61
C ARG A 107 -5.23 -7.17 3.83
N GLN A 108 -3.97 -6.83 4.05
CA GLN A 108 -3.55 -5.88 5.07
C GLN A 108 -3.04 -4.61 4.41
N TYR A 109 -3.64 -3.49 4.78
CA TYR A 109 -3.14 -2.16 4.45
C TYR A 109 -2.65 -1.48 5.70
N ARG A 110 -1.55 -0.71 5.57
CA ARG A 110 -1.05 0.20 6.60
C ARG A 110 -1.08 1.62 6.07
N TYR A 111 -1.65 2.52 6.85
CA TYR A 111 -1.58 3.96 6.60
C TYR A 111 -0.80 4.64 7.72
N LEU A 112 0.08 5.59 7.35
CA LEU A 112 0.89 6.34 8.28
C LEU A 112 0.33 7.77 8.42
N LEU A 113 0.10 8.22 9.66
CA LEU A 113 -0.32 9.57 9.95
C LEU A 113 0.78 10.27 10.76
N PHE A 114 1.15 11.49 10.34
CA PHE A 114 2.23 12.28 10.93
C PHE A 114 1.71 13.54 11.65
N HIS A 115 0.48 13.49 12.12
CA HIS A 115 -0.18 14.57 12.86
C HIS A 115 -0.38 14.16 14.30
N ASP A 116 -0.39 15.14 15.21
CA ASP A 116 -0.83 14.90 16.58
C ASP A 116 -2.37 14.81 16.58
N LEU A 117 -2.86 13.59 16.71
CA LEU A 117 -4.28 13.25 16.64
C LEU A 117 -4.70 12.51 17.91
N ASP A 118 -5.96 12.67 18.28
CA ASP A 118 -6.57 11.94 19.38
C ASP A 118 -6.76 10.46 18.96
N VAL A 119 -5.80 9.62 19.40
CA VAL A 119 -5.77 8.18 19.06
C VAL A 119 -6.97 7.44 19.67
N ASP A 120 -7.48 7.89 20.81
CA ASP A 120 -8.62 7.21 21.46
C ASP A 120 -9.92 7.49 20.70
N LYS A 121 -10.12 8.69 20.18
CA LYS A 121 -11.21 8.97 19.25
C LYS A 121 -11.08 8.16 17.95
N MET A 122 -9.85 8.01 17.43
CA MET A 122 -9.61 7.17 16.26
C MET A 122 -9.97 5.70 16.53
N ARG A 123 -9.63 5.16 17.70
CA ARG A 123 -9.98 3.79 18.09
C ARG A 123 -11.50 3.60 18.19
N GLN A 124 -12.21 4.56 18.79
CA GLN A 124 -13.68 4.53 18.82
C GLN A 124 -14.27 4.51 17.40
N CYS A 125 -13.76 5.36 16.52
CA CYS A 125 -14.14 5.37 15.11
C CYS A 125 -13.84 4.03 14.40
N ALA A 126 -12.71 3.38 14.74
CA ALA A 126 -12.31 2.09 14.17
C ALA A 126 -13.34 0.98 14.49
N GLU A 127 -13.89 0.96 15.70
CA GLU A 127 -14.91 -0.03 16.09
C GLU A 127 -16.17 0.07 15.21
N ILE A 128 -16.55 1.28 14.77
CA ILE A 128 -17.70 1.49 13.89
C ILE A 128 -17.46 0.90 12.49
N PHE A 129 -16.22 0.93 12.00
CA PHE A 129 -15.87 0.38 10.69
C PHE A 129 -15.75 -1.14 10.66
N LYS A 130 -15.53 -1.80 11.82
CA LYS A 130 -15.40 -3.26 11.88
C LYS A 130 -16.71 -3.94 11.55
N GLY A 131 -16.63 -5.09 10.92
CA GLY A 131 -17.81 -5.85 10.46
C GLY A 131 -18.20 -5.54 9.01
N THR A 132 -19.41 -5.90 8.65
CA THR A 132 -19.95 -5.80 7.28
C THR A 132 -20.82 -4.57 7.12
N HIS A 133 -20.41 -3.65 6.25
CA HIS A 133 -21.10 -2.38 6.04
C HIS A 133 -21.23 -2.03 4.55
N ASN A 134 -22.07 -1.06 4.26
CA ASN A 134 -22.22 -0.47 2.93
C ASN A 134 -21.26 0.71 2.75
N PHE A 135 -20.13 0.49 2.09
CA PHE A 135 -19.10 1.49 1.82
C PHE A 135 -19.36 2.36 0.59
N THR A 136 -20.63 2.60 0.23
CA THR A 136 -20.96 3.38 -0.97
C THR A 136 -20.40 4.80 -0.93
N ASN A 137 -20.35 5.45 0.25
CA ASN A 137 -19.77 6.77 0.45
C ASN A 137 -18.23 6.76 0.45
N PHE A 138 -17.63 5.61 0.74
CA PHE A 138 -16.19 5.41 0.84
C PHE A 138 -15.54 4.92 -0.47
N THR A 139 -16.22 4.96 -1.60
CA THR A 139 -15.62 4.61 -2.89
C THR A 139 -15.72 5.75 -3.91
N LYS A 140 -14.79 5.80 -4.87
CA LYS A 140 -14.80 6.80 -5.94
C LYS A 140 -15.81 6.46 -7.04
N ARG A 141 -16.02 5.16 -7.33
CA ARG A 141 -16.87 4.69 -8.43
C ARG A 141 -18.13 4.00 -7.91
N TYR A 142 -19.21 4.15 -8.65
CA TYR A 142 -20.36 3.27 -8.51
C TYR A 142 -19.92 1.82 -8.83
N GLN A 143 -20.24 0.90 -7.95
CA GLN A 143 -20.01 -0.54 -8.11
C GLN A 143 -21.33 -1.28 -7.83
N LYS A 144 -21.53 -2.43 -8.49
CA LYS A 144 -22.73 -3.26 -8.29
C LYS A 144 -22.94 -3.67 -6.84
N THR A 145 -21.84 -3.87 -6.11
CA THR A 145 -21.88 -4.17 -4.67
C THR A 145 -20.86 -3.31 -3.95
N THR A 146 -21.31 -2.53 -2.99
CA THR A 146 -20.49 -1.68 -2.14
C THR A 146 -20.34 -2.23 -0.73
N THR A 147 -20.98 -3.36 -0.42
CA THR A 147 -20.84 -4.06 0.84
C THR A 147 -19.45 -4.72 0.95
N ARG A 148 -18.74 -4.43 2.05
CA ARG A 148 -17.45 -5.05 2.39
C ARG A 148 -17.40 -5.37 3.87
N THR A 149 -16.55 -6.33 4.21
CA THR A 149 -16.25 -6.68 5.60
C THR A 149 -14.86 -6.21 5.96
N ILE A 150 -14.75 -5.48 7.04
CA ILE A 150 -13.49 -5.15 7.70
C ILE A 150 -13.34 -6.10 8.87
N ASP A 151 -12.30 -6.92 8.82
CA ASP A 151 -12.05 -7.96 9.82
C ASP A 151 -11.47 -7.36 11.10
N ASP A 152 -10.53 -6.41 10.95
CA ASP A 152 -9.94 -5.70 12.09
C ASP A 152 -9.31 -4.38 11.67
N ILE A 153 -9.14 -3.46 12.66
CA ILE A 153 -8.39 -2.21 12.52
C ILE A 153 -7.56 -2.02 13.77
N ILE A 154 -6.24 -1.91 13.62
CA ILE A 154 -5.29 -1.72 14.72
C ILE A 154 -4.65 -0.36 14.58
N ILE A 155 -4.72 0.47 15.65
CA ILE A 155 -4.17 1.82 15.67
C ILE A 155 -3.13 1.92 16.76
N ASN A 156 -1.88 2.18 16.37
CA ASN A 156 -0.74 2.30 17.27
C ASN A 156 0.03 3.58 17.03
N LYS A 157 0.25 4.36 18.08
CA LYS A 157 1.25 5.42 18.09
C LYS A 157 2.62 4.76 18.26
N VAL A 158 3.52 4.98 17.29
CA VAL A 158 4.83 4.33 17.30
C VAL A 158 5.83 5.28 17.93
N GLU A 159 6.31 4.93 19.12
CA GLU A 159 7.46 5.60 19.69
C GLU A 159 8.72 5.21 18.89
N LEU A 160 9.54 6.23 18.56
CA LEU A 160 10.85 6.01 17.97
C LEU A 160 11.71 5.27 18.99
N ASN A 161 11.79 3.95 18.84
CA ASN A 161 12.57 3.10 19.73
C ASN A 161 14.08 3.20 19.41
N ASP A 162 14.91 2.55 20.22
CA ASP A 162 16.37 2.53 20.05
C ASP A 162 16.83 1.96 18.70
N TYR A 163 15.99 1.15 18.03
CA TYR A 163 16.25 0.68 16.66
C TYR A 163 16.28 1.85 15.68
N HIS A 164 15.29 2.73 15.71
CA HIS A 164 15.28 3.92 14.85
C HIS A 164 16.46 4.85 15.15
N LYS A 165 16.83 5.00 16.42
CA LYS A 165 17.99 5.80 16.82
C LYS A 165 19.31 5.22 16.35
N ARG A 166 19.44 3.89 16.26
CA ARG A 166 20.64 3.21 15.78
C ARG A 166 20.75 3.21 14.26
N GLU A 167 19.65 2.84 13.58
CA GLU A 167 19.62 2.73 12.11
C GLU A 167 19.53 4.12 11.44
N PHE A 168 18.93 5.10 12.12
CA PHE A 168 18.67 6.44 11.61
C PHE A 168 18.99 7.53 12.64
N PRO A 169 20.28 7.65 13.08
CA PRO A 169 20.68 8.56 14.16
C PRO A 169 20.40 10.04 13.87
N ASN A 170 20.23 10.40 12.60
CA ASN A 170 19.97 11.77 12.16
C ASN A 170 18.48 12.04 11.87
N LEU A 171 17.60 11.09 12.14
CA LEU A 171 16.15 11.32 12.05
C LEU A 171 15.70 12.09 13.29
N HIS A 172 16.16 13.33 13.39
CA HIS A 172 15.76 14.27 14.41
C HIS A 172 14.43 14.90 14.01
N GLY A 173 13.38 14.48 14.62
CA GLY A 173 12.08 15.07 14.41
C GLY A 173 11.04 14.40 15.30
N THR A 174 10.24 15.22 15.89
CA THR A 174 9.16 14.90 16.82
C THR A 174 7.97 14.20 16.16
N LEU A 175 8.14 13.66 14.95
CA LEU A 175 7.05 12.97 14.27
C LEU A 175 6.96 11.52 14.76
N THR A 176 6.13 11.32 15.77
CA THR A 176 5.71 9.97 16.17
C THR A 176 4.58 9.54 15.26
N PRO A 177 4.82 8.68 14.27
CA PRO A 177 3.77 8.28 13.35
C PRO A 177 2.72 7.44 14.05
N ILE A 178 1.46 7.64 13.67
CA ILE A 178 0.37 6.75 14.02
C ILE A 178 0.22 5.76 12.87
N PHE A 179 0.36 4.47 13.16
CA PHE A 179 0.09 3.39 12.21
C PHE A 179 -1.36 2.94 12.34
N VAL A 180 -2.04 2.89 11.20
CA VAL A 180 -3.39 2.37 11.09
C VAL A 180 -3.35 1.15 10.17
N ASP A 181 -3.39 -0.05 10.75
CA ASP A 181 -3.46 -1.30 10.02
C ASP A 181 -4.92 -1.71 9.84
N ILE A 182 -5.32 -2.00 8.60
CA ILE A 182 -6.68 -2.38 8.24
C ILE A 182 -6.65 -3.74 7.55
N TYR A 183 -7.48 -4.65 8.03
CA TYR A 183 -7.59 -6.02 7.56
C TYR A 183 -8.98 -6.28 6.97
N GLY A 184 -9.03 -6.94 5.83
CA GLY A 184 -10.28 -7.33 5.18
C GLY A 184 -10.04 -8.13 3.90
N GLU A 185 -11.04 -8.89 3.47
CA GLU A 185 -10.95 -9.70 2.26
C GLU A 185 -10.79 -8.84 1.00
N SER A 186 -11.52 -7.74 0.91
CA SER A 186 -11.51 -6.89 -0.28
C SER A 186 -11.86 -5.43 0.03
N PHE A 187 -11.31 -4.52 -0.76
CA PHE A 187 -11.51 -3.09 -0.63
C PHE A 187 -12.00 -2.48 -1.95
N LEU A 188 -12.83 -1.44 -1.85
CA LEU A 188 -13.29 -0.65 -2.99
C LEU A 188 -12.22 0.40 -3.38
N TRP A 189 -12.38 0.98 -4.55
CA TRP A 189 -11.46 2.02 -5.00
C TRP A 189 -11.47 3.25 -4.08
N ASN A 190 -10.31 3.64 -3.59
CA ASN A 190 -10.07 4.69 -2.59
C ASN A 190 -10.65 4.41 -1.19
N MET A 191 -11.19 3.22 -0.92
CA MET A 191 -11.90 2.94 0.33
C MET A 191 -11.04 3.22 1.56
N VAL A 192 -9.85 2.63 1.66
CA VAL A 192 -8.93 2.83 2.80
C VAL A 192 -8.61 4.31 2.98
N ARG A 193 -8.28 5.01 1.92
CA ARG A 193 -7.91 6.44 1.97
C ARG A 193 -9.07 7.35 2.39
N LYS A 194 -10.32 7.00 2.06
CA LYS A 194 -11.50 7.72 2.56
C LYS A 194 -11.81 7.37 4.01
N MET A 195 -11.58 6.12 4.44
CA MET A 195 -11.65 5.74 5.85
C MET A 195 -10.65 6.55 6.68
N MET A 196 -9.41 6.70 6.19
CA MET A 196 -8.41 7.54 6.85
C MET A 196 -8.87 9.00 7.00
N ARG A 197 -9.60 9.52 6.02
CA ARG A 197 -10.18 10.86 6.14
C ARG A 197 -11.18 10.94 7.29
N ALA A 198 -12.08 9.97 7.43
CA ALA A 198 -13.01 9.92 8.55
C ALA A 198 -12.28 9.81 9.90
N PHE A 199 -11.23 8.98 10.02
CA PHE A 199 -10.40 8.92 11.24
C PHE A 199 -9.81 10.26 11.61
N ILE A 200 -9.23 10.99 10.65
CA ILE A 200 -8.66 12.32 10.89
C ILE A 200 -9.76 13.32 11.32
N ASP A 201 -10.92 13.28 10.65
CA ASP A 201 -12.00 14.22 10.94
C ASP A 201 -12.65 13.96 12.31
N VAL A 202 -12.77 12.70 12.72
CA VAL A 202 -13.21 12.34 14.08
C VAL A 202 -12.17 12.76 15.12
N ALA A 203 -10.88 12.47 14.89
CA ALA A 203 -9.80 12.81 15.81
C ALA A 203 -9.61 14.33 15.99
N THR A 204 -10.17 15.15 15.09
CA THR A 204 -10.08 16.62 15.11
C THR A 204 -11.44 17.29 15.32
N ASP A 205 -12.45 16.56 15.81
CA ASP A 205 -13.82 17.03 16.08
C ASP A 205 -14.53 17.69 14.88
N ARG A 206 -14.15 17.32 13.65
CA ARG A 206 -14.81 17.76 12.41
C ARG A 206 -15.91 16.85 11.94
N MET A 207 -15.99 15.63 12.50
CA MET A 207 -17.00 14.61 12.21
C MET A 207 -17.33 13.89 13.52
N SER A 208 -18.59 13.64 13.80
CA SER A 208 -19.00 12.84 14.95
C SER A 208 -18.99 11.35 14.62
N LEU A 209 -19.02 10.50 15.67
CA LEU A 209 -19.12 9.04 15.49
C LEU A 209 -20.46 8.65 14.84
N GLU A 210 -21.55 9.33 15.24
CA GLU A 210 -22.89 9.10 14.66
C GLU A 210 -22.93 9.47 13.17
N GLU A 211 -22.15 10.45 12.74
CA GLU A 211 -22.02 10.79 11.33
C GLU A 211 -21.29 9.70 10.55
N VAL A 212 -20.25 9.09 11.13
CA VAL A 212 -19.55 7.93 10.54
C VAL A 212 -20.53 6.75 10.38
N GLU A 213 -21.32 6.43 11.41
CA GLU A 213 -22.35 5.38 11.37
C GLU A 213 -23.36 5.63 10.24
N ARG A 214 -23.86 6.86 10.11
CA ARG A 214 -24.77 7.26 9.03
C ARG A 214 -24.12 7.09 7.66
N LEU A 215 -22.85 7.44 7.50
CA LEU A 215 -22.11 7.28 6.24
C LEU A 215 -21.94 5.81 5.83
N LEU A 216 -21.89 4.89 6.78
CA LEU A 216 -21.80 3.44 6.56
C LEU A 216 -23.19 2.79 6.35
N ASN A 217 -24.25 3.45 6.78
CA ASN A 217 -25.63 2.97 6.65
C ASN A 217 -26.52 4.04 5.97
N PRO A 218 -26.18 4.48 4.75
CA PRO A 218 -26.96 5.50 4.06
C PRO A 218 -28.37 4.98 3.77
N ALA A 219 -29.38 5.87 3.88
CA ALA A 219 -30.73 5.56 3.42
C ALA A 219 -30.75 5.27 1.91
N GLU A 220 -31.74 4.51 1.43
CA GLU A 220 -31.76 4.01 0.06
C GLU A 220 -31.75 5.14 -0.99
N ASP A 221 -32.42 6.26 -0.68
CA ASP A 221 -32.48 7.45 -1.53
C ASP A 221 -31.55 8.58 -1.12
N GLU A 222 -30.64 8.34 -0.17
CA GLU A 222 -29.70 9.36 0.29
C GLU A 222 -28.60 9.60 -0.77
N PRO A 223 -28.38 10.86 -1.20
CA PRO A 223 -27.31 11.16 -2.13
C PRO A 223 -25.95 10.83 -1.49
N ARG A 224 -25.03 10.34 -2.32
CA ARG A 224 -23.69 9.96 -1.84
C ARG A 224 -22.96 11.16 -1.26
N ALA A 225 -22.47 10.98 -0.04
CA ALA A 225 -21.65 11.97 0.63
C ALA A 225 -20.28 12.11 -0.03
N TYR A 226 -19.79 13.35 -0.09
CA TYR A 226 -18.42 13.61 -0.53
C TYR A 226 -17.44 13.47 0.64
N ILE A 227 -16.57 12.48 0.56
CA ILE A 227 -15.45 12.30 1.49
C ILE A 227 -14.17 12.53 0.71
N LYS A 228 -13.35 13.49 1.15
CA LYS A 228 -12.05 13.80 0.55
C LYS A 228 -11.12 12.58 0.68
N VAL A 229 -10.33 12.32 -0.34
CA VAL A 229 -9.34 11.23 -0.34
C VAL A 229 -8.03 11.73 0.27
N THR A 230 -7.44 10.96 1.19
CA THR A 230 -6.12 11.26 1.76
C THR A 230 -4.99 10.91 0.79
N ASP A 231 -3.78 11.37 1.11
CA ASP A 231 -2.61 11.22 0.28
C ASP A 231 -2.26 9.71 0.07
N PRO A 232 -1.99 9.27 -1.16
CA PRO A 232 -1.61 7.88 -1.45
C PRO A 232 -0.21 7.51 -0.94
N ASP A 233 0.73 8.46 -0.84
CA ASP A 233 2.13 8.21 -0.47
C ASP A 233 2.29 7.72 0.99
N TYR A 234 1.22 7.80 1.78
CA TYR A 234 1.21 7.28 3.15
C TYR A 234 0.56 5.89 3.27
N LEU A 235 0.14 5.29 2.15
CA LEU A 235 -0.53 3.99 2.11
C LEU A 235 0.39 2.89 1.59
N ILE A 236 0.46 1.79 2.33
CA ILE A 236 1.22 0.59 1.97
C ILE A 236 0.28 -0.61 1.95
N LEU A 237 0.22 -1.34 0.84
CA LEU A 237 -0.33 -2.69 0.80
C LEU A 237 0.70 -3.64 1.41
N MET A 238 0.50 -4.01 2.68
CA MET A 238 1.46 -4.78 3.47
C MET A 238 1.49 -6.24 3.06
N ASP A 239 0.32 -6.87 2.94
CA ASP A 239 0.22 -8.29 2.62
C ASP A 239 -1.08 -8.68 1.93
N ILE A 240 -1.02 -9.77 1.16
CA ILE A 240 -2.18 -10.48 0.62
C ILE A 240 -2.01 -11.96 0.94
N GLN A 241 -3.00 -12.55 1.61
CA GLN A 241 -2.99 -13.95 2.03
C GLN A 241 -4.04 -14.78 1.28
N TYR A 242 -3.73 -16.04 1.09
CA TYR A 242 -4.57 -17.02 0.40
C TYR A 242 -4.63 -18.31 1.19
N ASP A 243 -5.79 -18.92 1.25
CA ASP A 243 -5.94 -20.24 1.88
C ASP A 243 -5.09 -21.29 1.17
N GLY A 244 -4.36 -22.08 1.98
CA GLY A 244 -3.51 -23.17 1.50
C GLY A 244 -2.31 -22.80 0.64
N ILE A 245 -1.99 -21.50 0.47
CA ILE A 245 -0.81 -21.05 -0.27
C ILE A 245 0.21 -20.44 0.68
N LYS A 246 1.39 -21.07 0.74
CA LYS A 246 2.53 -20.57 1.50
C LYS A 246 3.56 -19.99 0.53
N PHE A 247 3.80 -18.69 0.62
CA PHE A 247 4.87 -18.03 -0.10
C PHE A 247 6.21 -18.30 0.58
N ARG A 248 7.21 -18.70 -0.23
CA ARG A 248 8.59 -18.80 0.21
C ARG A 248 9.28 -17.47 -0.11
N TYR A 249 9.68 -16.76 0.91
CA TYR A 249 10.48 -15.54 0.77
C TYR A 249 11.90 -15.88 0.35
N ASP A 250 12.47 -15.04 -0.49
CA ASP A 250 13.88 -15.11 -0.89
C ASP A 250 14.66 -14.09 -0.05
N ASP A 251 15.51 -14.60 0.85
CA ASP A 251 16.23 -13.76 1.82
C ASP A 251 17.14 -12.74 1.15
N TYR A 252 17.80 -13.13 0.04
CA TYR A 252 18.64 -12.23 -0.74
C TYR A 252 17.82 -11.10 -1.40
N ALA A 253 16.68 -11.43 -1.95
CA ALA A 253 15.77 -10.45 -2.56
C ALA A 253 15.21 -9.48 -1.50
N CYS A 254 14.82 -9.97 -0.35
CA CYS A 254 14.34 -9.15 0.76
C CYS A 254 15.44 -8.20 1.25
N GLU A 255 16.65 -8.69 1.44
CA GLU A 255 17.79 -7.87 1.87
C GLU A 255 18.21 -6.85 0.80
N ARG A 256 18.14 -7.20 -0.49
CA ARG A 256 18.37 -6.26 -1.58
C ARG A 256 17.35 -5.13 -1.56
N PHE A 257 16.07 -5.45 -1.42
CA PHE A 257 15.02 -4.43 -1.36
C PHE A 257 15.16 -3.55 -0.12
N ARG A 258 15.51 -4.15 1.04
CA ARG A 258 15.82 -3.39 2.25
C ARG A 258 16.95 -2.37 2.01
N ARG A 259 18.02 -2.76 1.34
CA ARG A 259 19.13 -1.85 0.99
C ARG A 259 18.67 -0.72 0.08
N ASN A 260 17.89 -1.02 -0.97
CA ASN A 260 17.35 0.01 -1.86
C ASN A 260 16.47 1.03 -1.09
N LEU A 261 15.67 0.56 -0.12
CA LEU A 261 14.89 1.43 0.76
C LEU A 261 15.79 2.30 1.65
N VAL A 262 16.87 1.74 2.23
CA VAL A 262 17.83 2.49 3.06
C VAL A 262 18.58 3.53 2.24
N ASP A 263 19.00 3.20 1.03
CA ASP A 263 19.68 4.14 0.13
C ASP A 263 18.75 5.30 -0.25
N SER A 264 17.49 5.00 -0.60
CA SER A 264 16.46 6.02 -0.87
C SER A 264 16.22 6.91 0.35
N LEU A 265 16.13 6.33 1.55
CA LEU A 265 15.97 7.09 2.79
C LEU A 265 17.18 8.01 3.05
N THR A 266 18.39 7.51 2.81
CA THR A 266 19.63 8.30 2.95
C THR A 266 19.62 9.52 2.03
N ASP A 267 19.14 9.39 0.79
CA ASP A 267 19.02 10.51 -0.14
C ASP A 267 17.96 11.53 0.31
N LEU A 268 16.85 11.07 0.87
CA LEU A 268 15.84 11.96 1.46
C LEU A 268 16.39 12.73 2.66
N GLN A 269 17.19 12.09 3.51
CA GLN A 269 17.84 12.75 4.66
C GLN A 269 18.83 13.84 4.20
N ARG A 270 19.63 13.58 3.17
CA ARG A 270 20.52 14.58 2.57
C ARG A 270 19.74 15.78 2.05
N LYS A 271 18.66 15.54 1.32
CA LYS A 271 17.76 16.59 0.81
C LYS A 271 17.09 17.40 1.92
N TYR A 272 16.75 16.74 3.04
CA TYR A 272 16.21 17.39 4.24
C TYR A 272 17.26 18.31 4.85
N ALA A 273 18.48 17.83 5.09
CA ALA A 273 19.55 18.61 5.71
C ALA A 273 19.91 19.87 4.89
N ILE A 274 19.90 19.76 3.55
CA ILE A 274 20.11 20.92 2.66
C ILE A 274 19.01 21.98 2.88
N ARG A 275 17.73 21.57 2.91
CA ARG A 275 16.60 22.49 3.12
C ARG A 275 16.62 23.11 4.50
N GLU A 276 16.95 22.34 5.53
CA GLU A 276 17.11 22.84 6.90
C GLU A 276 18.21 23.91 6.97
N SER A 277 19.36 23.67 6.33
CA SER A 277 20.44 24.66 6.24
C SER A 277 20.00 25.94 5.54
N MET A 278 19.26 25.83 4.42
CA MET A 278 18.72 26.99 3.70
C MET A 278 17.75 27.80 4.58
N ILE A 279 16.86 27.12 5.33
CA ILE A 279 15.92 27.79 6.24
C ILE A 279 16.68 28.55 7.33
N LYS A 280 17.68 27.93 7.97
CA LYS A 280 18.52 28.59 8.98
C LYS A 280 19.21 29.82 8.41
N SER A 281 19.84 29.70 7.24
CA SER A 281 20.52 30.85 6.60
C SER A 281 19.54 32.00 6.25
N LEU A 282 18.30 31.69 5.87
CA LEU A 282 17.29 32.73 5.61
C LEU A 282 16.87 33.45 6.90
N ASN A 283 16.77 32.74 8.02
CA ASN A 283 16.47 33.37 9.32
C ASN A 283 17.59 34.32 9.75
N ASP A 284 18.86 33.92 9.56
CA ASP A 284 20.03 34.76 9.87
C ASP A 284 20.09 36.04 9.01
N LEU A 285 19.55 36.01 7.77
CA LEU A 285 19.48 37.19 6.89
C LEU A 285 18.42 38.21 7.32
N HIS A 286 17.45 37.81 8.14
CA HIS A 286 16.39 38.70 8.66
C HIS A 286 16.75 39.35 9.99
N GLU A 287 17.87 39.01 10.61
CA GLU A 287 18.40 39.65 11.82
C GLU A 287 19.35 40.85 11.53
N PHE A 288 19.51 41.20 10.25
CA PHE A 288 20.19 42.41 9.78
C PHE A 288 19.19 43.40 9.15
#